data_dee2b6cda3c23cff168676068f53a219
#
_entry.id   dee2b6cda3c23cff168676068f53a219
#
_cell.length_a   1.000
_cell.length_b   1.000
_cell.length_c   1.000
_cell.angle_alpha   90.00
_cell.angle_beta   90.00
_cell.angle_gamma   90.00
#
_symmetry.space_group_name_H-M   'P 1'
#
loop_
_entity.id
_entity.type
_entity.pdbx_description
1 polymer ?
#
loop_
_entity_poly.entity_id
_entity_poly.type
_entity_poly.pdbx_seq_one_letter_code
_entity_poly.pdbx_strand_id
1 'polypeptide(L)'
;MTRLGAQTGLILAALLALAGCARAPLATIPAEERAVIEASLMRDIGVLASDEFGGRRPGTLGEERTLAFITEELRRAGFNSGTNDPGSAWRAPVQLIATQPASSRLAFRRGSNIVEIAEEFSVAYTSGRRALIEEAEMVFVGTLAEEVAEEDVTGRVIVMLGEPGVSPERRRILFEKNPVAIITVVEDAEAIASTRSARGSERMLLASEETQDLSAFTTRETLSETLRPEVWEDLLQQSEDEGFIPQPLDVTASIEATSIRREFTSYNVIGMLRGQVPQSGAVMLLAHWDHLGECGTEADPAAICNGAVDNASGVAVMLELARRLAASGPYDRDIYVLATSAEEAGLLGAKAFVAEPAIPLDSVVAAFNFDTVAVAPAGSAVGFVGEGRTPLDTIIREVISEGARELGDREFAESFVQRQDGWALLQEGVPSVMLSTAFSSEIVLGPYLSNDYHGPTDSIDKVELGGAIDDLLLHEELVRRVANTATYPATGG
;
A
#
# COMPACT_ATOMS: atom_id res chain seq x y z
N MET A 1 32.91 -18.90 78.86
CA MET A 1 31.49 -19.09 78.45
C MET A 1 31.05 -17.77 77.84
N THR A 2 31.02 -17.67 76.50
CA THR A 2 30.22 -16.61 75.98
C THR A 2 30.68 -16.14 74.56
N ARG A 3 29.68 -15.85 73.74
CA ARG A 3 29.75 -15.14 72.45
C ARG A 3 30.21 -15.96 71.25
N LEU A 4 29.30 -16.73 70.74
CA LEU A 4 29.21 -17.04 69.32
C LEU A 4 27.73 -17.01 68.95
N GLY A 5 27.24 -15.99 68.21
CA GLY A 5 25.82 -15.93 67.88
C GLY A 5 25.35 -14.63 67.22
N ALA A 6 26.21 -13.94 66.43
CA ALA A 6 25.78 -12.68 65.78
C ALA A 6 26.33 -12.42 64.36
N GLN A 7 26.89 -13.42 63.70
CA GLN A 7 27.45 -13.19 62.34
C GLN A 7 26.82 -13.99 61.23
N THR A 8 25.81 -14.82 61.48
CA THR A 8 25.14 -15.63 60.49
C THR A 8 23.84 -14.99 59.96
N GLY A 9 23.37 -13.88 60.55
CA GLY A 9 22.14 -13.20 60.12
C GLY A 9 22.30 -12.16 58.99
N LEU A 10 23.54 -11.68 58.75
CA LEU A 10 23.76 -10.61 57.76
C LEU A 10 24.11 -11.10 56.32
N ILE A 11 24.45 -12.36 56.17
CA ILE A 11 24.79 -12.92 54.83
C ILE A 11 23.53 -13.41 54.10
N LEU A 12 22.44 -13.75 54.79
CA LEU A 12 21.17 -14.19 54.18
C LEU A 12 20.33 -13.01 53.69
N ALA A 13 20.50 -11.81 54.24
CA ALA A 13 19.80 -10.61 53.79
C ALA A 13 20.40 -9.95 52.54
N ALA A 14 21.74 -10.19 52.32
CA ALA A 14 22.42 -9.65 51.12
C ALA A 14 22.22 -10.51 49.85
N LEU A 15 21.80 -11.77 49.98
CA LEU A 15 21.49 -12.64 48.83
C LEU A 15 20.04 -12.51 48.35
N LEU A 16 19.16 -11.91 49.09
CA LEU A 16 17.77 -11.60 48.66
C LEU A 16 17.62 -10.24 47.95
N ALA A 17 18.65 -9.38 47.98
CA ALA A 17 18.63 -8.09 47.33
C ALA A 17 19.20 -8.09 45.90
N LEU A 18 19.72 -9.23 45.43
CA LEU A 18 20.28 -9.39 44.04
C LEU A 18 19.35 -10.20 43.11
N ALA A 19 18.18 -10.61 43.59
CA ALA A 19 17.16 -11.30 42.79
C ALA A 19 16.11 -10.36 42.17
N GLY A 20 16.37 -9.06 42.13
CA GLY A 20 15.41 -8.09 41.67
C GLY A 20 15.90 -7.31 40.47
N CYS A 21 15.92 -7.88 39.28
CA CYS A 21 15.79 -7.26 37.96
C CYS A 21 16.06 -8.29 36.84
N ALA A 22 15.69 -9.55 37.02
CA ALA A 22 15.39 -10.35 35.83
C ALA A 22 13.99 -9.91 35.38
N ARG A 23 13.88 -8.92 34.47
CA ARG A 23 12.64 -8.65 33.75
C ARG A 23 12.19 -9.97 33.13
N ALA A 24 10.96 -10.38 33.43
CA ALA A 24 10.36 -11.51 32.72
C ALA A 24 10.40 -11.21 31.23
N PRO A 25 10.76 -12.17 30.36
CA PRO A 25 10.59 -12.00 28.93
C PRO A 25 9.16 -11.58 28.63
N LEU A 26 8.92 -10.73 27.61
CA LEU A 26 7.59 -10.39 27.13
C LEU A 26 6.79 -11.68 27.01
N ALA A 27 5.73 -11.73 27.79
CA ALA A 27 5.15 -12.93 28.31
C ALA A 27 4.96 -14.03 27.27
N THR A 28 5.50 -15.20 27.54
CA THR A 28 4.80 -16.42 27.13
C THR A 28 3.43 -16.36 27.81
N ILE A 29 2.43 -15.87 27.05
CA ILE A 29 1.04 -15.89 27.56
C ILE A 29 0.63 -17.34 27.84
N PRO A 30 -0.27 -17.59 28.80
CA PRO A 30 -0.80 -18.92 29.04
C PRO A 30 -1.36 -19.53 27.75
N ALA A 31 -1.19 -20.83 27.58
CA ALA A 31 -1.71 -21.54 26.39
C ALA A 31 -3.23 -21.35 26.21
N GLU A 32 -3.98 -21.21 27.29
CA GLU A 32 -5.40 -20.92 27.26
C GLU A 32 -5.71 -19.52 26.68
N GLU A 33 -4.94 -18.51 27.07
CA GLU A 33 -5.07 -17.17 26.50
C GLU A 33 -4.69 -17.14 25.02
N ARG A 34 -3.61 -17.84 24.64
CA ARG A 34 -3.21 -17.97 23.23
C ARG A 34 -4.32 -18.62 22.40
N ALA A 35 -4.96 -19.66 22.90
CA ALA A 35 -6.07 -20.32 22.21
C ALA A 35 -7.31 -19.41 22.06
N VAL A 36 -7.56 -18.52 23.02
CA VAL A 36 -8.65 -17.52 22.93
C VAL A 36 -8.35 -16.51 21.84
N ILE A 37 -7.11 -15.99 21.77
CA ILE A 37 -6.68 -15.07 20.72
C ILE A 37 -6.78 -15.74 19.34
N GLU A 38 -6.26 -16.96 19.23
CA GLU A 38 -6.30 -17.75 17.98
C GLU A 38 -7.74 -17.92 17.48
N ALA A 39 -8.65 -18.31 18.38
CA ALA A 39 -10.07 -18.48 18.05
C ALA A 39 -10.73 -17.15 17.61
N SER A 40 -10.33 -16.03 18.23
CA SER A 40 -10.82 -14.70 17.87
C SER A 40 -10.34 -14.27 16.47
N LEU A 41 -9.04 -14.43 16.20
CA LEU A 41 -8.47 -14.11 14.89
C LEU A 41 -9.05 -14.97 13.76
N MET A 42 -9.13 -16.31 13.98
CA MET A 42 -9.73 -17.24 13.00
C MET A 42 -11.20 -16.91 12.70
N ARG A 43 -11.97 -16.48 13.72
CA ARG A 43 -13.35 -16.04 13.52
C ARG A 43 -13.41 -14.82 12.59
N ASP A 44 -12.61 -13.79 12.88
CA ASP A 44 -12.66 -12.53 12.12
C ASP A 44 -12.13 -12.71 10.70
N ILE A 45 -11.02 -13.43 10.51
CA ILE A 45 -10.49 -13.79 9.20
C ILE A 45 -11.52 -14.63 8.42
N GLY A 46 -12.14 -15.63 9.07
CA GLY A 46 -13.13 -16.49 8.43
C GLY A 46 -14.39 -15.75 7.98
N VAL A 47 -14.77 -14.68 8.65
CA VAL A 47 -15.86 -13.80 8.22
C VAL A 47 -15.41 -12.94 7.03
N LEU A 48 -14.30 -12.21 7.19
CA LEU A 48 -13.80 -11.27 6.19
C LEU A 48 -13.38 -11.95 4.87
N ALA A 49 -12.76 -13.13 4.95
CA ALA A 49 -12.31 -13.91 3.80
C ALA A 49 -13.35 -14.92 3.29
N SER A 50 -14.62 -14.79 3.67
CA SER A 50 -15.67 -15.62 3.13
C SER A 50 -16.16 -15.14 1.76
N ASP A 51 -16.63 -16.05 0.91
CA ASP A 51 -17.25 -15.72 -0.39
C ASP A 51 -18.44 -14.76 -0.24
N GLU A 52 -19.09 -14.74 0.92
CA GLU A 52 -20.16 -13.78 1.20
C GLU A 52 -19.66 -12.33 1.15
N PHE A 53 -18.40 -12.09 1.50
CA PHE A 53 -17.77 -10.77 1.43
C PHE A 53 -17.19 -10.46 0.04
N GLY A 54 -17.24 -11.42 -0.91
CA GLY A 54 -16.94 -11.21 -2.32
C GLY A 54 -15.56 -10.61 -2.57
N GLY A 55 -14.54 -10.98 -1.78
CA GLY A 55 -13.19 -10.44 -1.86
C GLY A 55 -13.09 -8.94 -1.57
N ARG A 56 -14.05 -8.35 -0.86
CA ARG A 56 -14.02 -6.98 -0.29
C ARG A 56 -13.66 -5.85 -1.25
N ARG A 57 -13.95 -6.00 -2.55
CA ARG A 57 -13.60 -4.98 -3.55
C ARG A 57 -14.34 -3.65 -3.29
N PRO A 58 -13.64 -2.48 -3.36
CA PRO A 58 -14.27 -1.17 -3.24
C PRO A 58 -15.40 -0.94 -4.23
N GLY A 59 -16.50 -0.32 -3.78
CA GLY A 59 -17.70 -0.05 -4.57
C GLY A 59 -18.58 -1.27 -4.82
N THR A 60 -18.46 -2.32 -4.00
CA THR A 60 -19.28 -3.55 -4.09
C THR A 60 -20.08 -3.80 -2.81
N LEU A 61 -20.95 -4.82 -2.85
CA LEU A 61 -21.67 -5.28 -1.65
C LEU A 61 -20.69 -5.84 -0.58
N GLY A 62 -19.53 -6.38 -1.02
CA GLY A 62 -18.45 -6.82 -0.12
C GLY A 62 -17.91 -5.68 0.74
N GLU A 63 -17.70 -4.49 0.15
CA GLU A 63 -17.36 -3.29 0.91
C GLU A 63 -18.38 -3.01 2.02
N GLU A 64 -19.67 -2.90 1.68
CA GLU A 64 -20.70 -2.56 2.66
C GLU A 64 -20.72 -3.52 3.86
N ARG A 65 -20.56 -4.82 3.60
CA ARG A 65 -20.48 -5.85 4.64
C ARG A 65 -19.25 -5.68 5.51
N THR A 66 -18.11 -5.39 4.87
CA THR A 66 -16.82 -5.20 5.56
C THR A 66 -16.85 -3.97 6.46
N LEU A 67 -17.34 -2.84 5.94
CA LEU A 67 -17.49 -1.61 6.73
C LEU A 67 -18.43 -1.79 7.91
N ALA A 68 -19.54 -2.50 7.71
CA ALA A 68 -20.49 -2.81 8.79
C ALA A 68 -19.85 -3.72 9.85
N PHE A 69 -19.12 -4.75 9.44
CA PHE A 69 -18.42 -5.67 10.33
C PHE A 69 -17.37 -4.94 11.19
N ILE A 70 -16.46 -4.20 10.57
CA ILE A 70 -15.39 -3.47 11.29
C ILE A 70 -15.98 -2.45 12.26
N THR A 71 -16.97 -1.67 11.80
CA THR A 71 -17.65 -0.67 12.65
C THR A 71 -18.30 -1.32 13.88
N GLU A 72 -18.98 -2.45 13.70
CA GLU A 72 -19.66 -3.13 14.79
C GLU A 72 -18.67 -3.74 15.78
N GLU A 73 -17.55 -4.33 15.32
CA GLU A 73 -16.51 -4.88 16.19
C GLU A 73 -15.81 -3.78 17.01
N LEU A 74 -15.50 -2.65 16.41
CA LEU A 74 -14.94 -1.50 17.12
C LEU A 74 -15.93 -0.92 18.13
N ARG A 75 -17.22 -0.82 17.77
CA ARG A 75 -18.26 -0.37 18.69
C ARG A 75 -18.42 -1.31 19.90
N ARG A 76 -18.38 -2.64 19.68
CA ARG A 76 -18.40 -3.65 20.74
C ARG A 76 -17.20 -3.56 21.65
N ALA A 77 -16.03 -3.25 21.09
CA ALA A 77 -14.81 -3.03 21.85
C ALA A 77 -14.85 -1.75 22.71
N GLY A 78 -15.82 -0.85 22.50
CA GLY A 78 -15.97 0.40 23.27
C GLY A 78 -15.33 1.62 22.60
N PHE A 79 -14.93 1.52 21.33
CA PHE A 79 -14.51 2.67 20.54
C PHE A 79 -15.72 3.55 20.18
N ASN A 80 -15.46 4.81 19.93
CA ASN A 80 -16.39 5.77 19.37
C ASN A 80 -15.97 6.07 17.92
N SER A 81 -16.85 6.73 17.14
CA SER A 81 -16.47 7.26 15.84
C SER A 81 -15.27 8.22 15.96
N GLY A 82 -14.28 8.03 15.13
CA GLY A 82 -13.09 8.87 15.03
C GLY A 82 -13.16 9.93 13.93
N THR A 83 -14.31 10.03 13.22
CA THR A 83 -14.50 11.06 12.18
C THR A 83 -14.88 12.39 12.79
N ASN A 84 -14.49 13.51 12.13
CA ASN A 84 -14.81 14.86 12.56
C ASN A 84 -16.27 15.24 12.28
N ASP A 85 -16.94 14.53 11.38
CA ASP A 85 -18.33 14.75 11.01
C ASP A 85 -19.25 13.82 11.82
N PRO A 86 -20.09 14.35 12.73
CA PRO A 86 -21.04 13.54 13.48
C PRO A 86 -22.05 12.81 12.60
N GLY A 87 -22.26 13.26 11.36
CA GLY A 87 -23.17 12.64 10.39
C GLY A 87 -22.54 11.46 9.63
N SER A 88 -21.20 11.37 9.55
CA SER A 88 -20.51 10.33 8.78
C SER A 88 -20.42 8.97 9.50
N ALA A 89 -20.65 8.96 10.81
CA ALA A 89 -20.76 7.74 11.61
C ALA A 89 -19.71 6.68 11.26
N TRP A 90 -18.43 6.94 11.59
CA TRP A 90 -17.29 6.04 11.40
C TRP A 90 -16.65 6.03 10.01
N ARG A 91 -17.33 6.53 8.99
CA ARG A 91 -16.90 6.45 7.59
C ARG A 91 -16.33 7.79 7.11
N ALA A 92 -15.09 7.79 6.63
CA ALA A 92 -14.47 8.90 5.93
C ALA A 92 -14.50 8.61 4.43
N PRO A 93 -15.08 9.50 3.59
CA PRO A 93 -15.27 9.20 2.17
C PRO A 93 -13.94 9.20 1.41
N VAL A 94 -13.81 8.25 0.47
CA VAL A 94 -12.73 8.14 -0.50
C VAL A 94 -13.36 8.22 -1.88
N GLN A 95 -13.17 9.33 -2.58
CA GLN A 95 -13.74 9.54 -3.91
C GLN A 95 -12.89 8.85 -4.97
N LEU A 96 -13.44 7.84 -5.62
CA LEU A 96 -12.73 6.98 -6.56
C LEU A 96 -13.29 7.07 -7.97
N ILE A 97 -12.39 6.96 -8.93
CA ILE A 97 -12.69 6.76 -10.34
C ILE A 97 -12.11 5.41 -10.75
N ALA A 98 -12.97 4.52 -11.24
CA ALA A 98 -12.54 3.28 -11.86
C ALA A 98 -12.62 3.40 -13.39
N THR A 99 -11.58 2.99 -14.08
CA THR A 99 -11.48 3.02 -15.54
C THR A 99 -11.03 1.66 -16.07
N GLN A 100 -11.73 1.17 -17.11
CA GLN A 100 -11.34 -0.02 -17.85
C GLN A 100 -11.22 0.34 -19.33
N PRO A 101 -10.10 0.06 -20.00
CA PRO A 101 -9.95 0.28 -21.42
C PRO A 101 -11.01 -0.45 -22.24
N ALA A 102 -11.56 0.20 -23.27
CA ALA A 102 -12.61 -0.37 -24.12
C ALA A 102 -12.17 -0.47 -25.58
N SER A 103 -11.65 0.61 -26.17
CA SER A 103 -11.15 0.60 -27.55
C SER A 103 -9.99 1.56 -27.72
N SER A 104 -9.14 1.30 -28.71
CA SER A 104 -8.07 2.19 -29.09
C SER A 104 -7.85 2.18 -30.60
N ARG A 105 -7.37 3.32 -31.14
CA ARG A 105 -6.99 3.49 -32.54
C ARG A 105 -5.78 4.41 -32.61
N LEU A 106 -4.83 4.05 -33.46
CA LEU A 106 -3.65 4.87 -33.78
C LEU A 106 -3.50 4.95 -35.31
N ALA A 107 -3.29 6.13 -35.82
CA ALA A 107 -2.97 6.33 -37.23
C ALA A 107 -1.89 7.41 -37.39
N PHE A 108 -1.03 7.26 -38.37
CA PHE A 108 -0.03 8.24 -38.73
C PHE A 108 -0.32 8.82 -40.13
N ARG A 109 -0.07 10.13 -40.27
CA ARG A 109 -0.13 10.79 -41.57
C ARG A 109 1.23 11.35 -41.95
N ARG A 110 1.64 11.04 -43.18
CA ARG A 110 2.83 11.61 -43.81
C ARG A 110 2.44 12.16 -45.18
N GLY A 111 2.43 13.49 -45.32
CA GLY A 111 1.90 14.16 -46.49
C GLY A 111 0.43 13.83 -46.72
N SER A 112 0.08 13.23 -47.86
CA SER A 112 -1.29 12.79 -48.16
C SER A 112 -1.57 11.35 -47.78
N ASN A 113 -0.58 10.60 -47.31
CA ASN A 113 -0.73 9.18 -46.94
C ASN A 113 -1.10 9.04 -45.46
N ILE A 114 -2.22 8.34 -45.19
CA ILE A 114 -2.66 7.98 -43.85
C ILE A 114 -2.51 6.47 -43.72
N VAL A 115 -1.86 6.02 -42.65
CA VAL A 115 -1.67 4.61 -42.31
C VAL A 115 -2.32 4.36 -40.95
N GLU A 116 -3.35 3.56 -40.93
CA GLU A 116 -3.91 3.02 -39.66
C GLU A 116 -3.02 1.89 -39.17
N ILE A 117 -2.68 1.93 -37.90
CA ILE A 117 -1.82 0.92 -37.27
C ILE A 117 -2.70 -0.19 -36.69
N ALA A 118 -2.41 -1.42 -37.08
CA ALA A 118 -3.15 -2.57 -36.58
C ALA A 118 -3.01 -2.71 -35.05
N GLU A 119 -4.04 -3.27 -34.42
CA GLU A 119 -4.08 -3.49 -32.97
C GLU A 119 -2.93 -4.38 -32.47
N GLU A 120 -2.40 -5.26 -33.29
CA GLU A 120 -1.24 -6.07 -32.98
C GLU A 120 0.01 -5.23 -32.71
N PHE A 121 0.13 -4.06 -33.34
CA PHE A 121 1.31 -3.17 -33.28
C PHE A 121 1.06 -1.87 -32.54
N SER A 122 -0.16 -1.65 -32.02
CA SER A 122 -0.47 -0.44 -31.27
C SER A 122 -1.57 -0.66 -30.25
N VAL A 123 -1.55 0.15 -29.17
CA VAL A 123 -2.63 0.29 -28.21
C VAL A 123 -2.60 1.68 -27.62
N ALA A 124 -3.77 2.24 -27.29
CA ALA A 124 -3.87 3.52 -26.61
C ALA A 124 -4.82 3.44 -25.40
N TYR A 125 -4.57 4.29 -24.41
CA TYR A 125 -5.30 4.35 -23.15
C TYR A 125 -5.59 5.80 -22.79
N THR A 126 -6.76 6.02 -22.19
CA THR A 126 -7.14 7.29 -21.58
C THR A 126 -7.76 7.06 -20.20
N SER A 127 -7.51 7.97 -19.27
CA SER A 127 -8.20 8.04 -17.97
C SER A 127 -9.63 8.59 -18.11
N GLY A 128 -9.91 9.37 -19.15
CA GLY A 128 -11.23 9.86 -19.48
C GLY A 128 -12.12 8.80 -20.16
N ARG A 129 -13.41 9.10 -20.37
CA ARG A 129 -14.33 8.22 -21.10
C ARG A 129 -13.94 8.08 -22.57
N ARG A 130 -13.41 9.13 -23.14
CA ARG A 130 -12.90 9.19 -24.52
C ARG A 130 -11.90 10.32 -24.66
N ALA A 131 -10.80 10.03 -25.29
CA ALA A 131 -9.85 11.02 -25.79
C ALA A 131 -9.68 10.83 -27.29
N LEU A 132 -9.67 11.93 -28.03
CA LEU A 132 -9.46 11.96 -29.47
C LEU A 132 -8.56 13.14 -29.81
N ILE A 133 -7.48 12.86 -30.50
CA ILE A 133 -6.66 13.86 -31.19
C ILE A 133 -6.58 13.49 -32.67
N GLU A 134 -6.55 14.50 -33.52
CA GLU A 134 -6.49 14.32 -34.96
C GLU A 134 -5.34 15.14 -35.54
N GLU A 135 -4.48 14.47 -36.28
CA GLU A 135 -3.37 15.07 -37.03
C GLU A 135 -2.45 16.00 -36.23
N ALA A 136 -2.21 15.65 -34.94
CA ALA A 136 -1.31 16.43 -34.09
C ALA A 136 0.15 16.24 -34.50
N GLU A 137 0.92 17.33 -34.47
CA GLU A 137 2.37 17.31 -34.69
C GLU A 137 3.06 16.41 -33.68
N MET A 138 4.12 15.73 -34.12
CA MET A 138 4.89 14.81 -33.29
C MET A 138 6.29 15.35 -33.02
N VAL A 139 6.81 15.08 -31.82
CA VAL A 139 8.18 15.40 -31.42
C VAL A 139 8.83 14.19 -30.78
N PHE A 140 10.01 13.80 -31.24
CA PHE A 140 10.79 12.70 -30.69
C PHE A 140 11.72 13.23 -29.61
N VAL A 141 11.64 12.64 -28.42
CA VAL A 141 12.44 13.02 -27.23
C VAL A 141 13.44 11.93 -26.79
N GLY A 142 13.50 10.80 -27.51
CA GLY A 142 14.37 9.68 -27.13
C GLY A 142 14.07 9.17 -25.73
N THR A 143 15.05 9.25 -24.84
CA THR A 143 14.94 8.87 -23.42
C THR A 143 14.86 10.08 -22.47
N LEU A 144 14.84 11.31 -23.00
CA LEU A 144 14.75 12.53 -22.19
C LEU A 144 13.40 12.62 -21.47
N ALA A 145 13.39 13.29 -20.32
CA ALA A 145 12.19 13.62 -19.57
C ALA A 145 12.31 14.99 -18.89
N GLU A 146 13.14 15.14 -17.87
CA GLU A 146 13.33 16.41 -17.14
C GLU A 146 13.92 17.51 -18.04
N GLU A 147 14.84 17.16 -18.93
CA GLU A 147 15.55 18.05 -19.84
C GLU A 147 14.66 18.62 -20.96
N VAL A 148 13.49 18.02 -21.20
CA VAL A 148 12.55 18.48 -22.24
C VAL A 148 11.90 19.79 -21.79
N ALA A 149 12.01 20.84 -22.59
CA ALA A 149 11.33 22.10 -22.29
C ALA A 149 9.83 22.01 -22.64
N GLU A 150 8.98 22.64 -21.81
CA GLU A 150 7.53 22.65 -22.02
C GLU A 150 7.15 23.22 -23.40
N GLU A 151 7.83 24.27 -23.84
CA GLU A 151 7.62 24.94 -25.14
C GLU A 151 7.86 24.02 -26.35
N ASP A 152 8.68 22.98 -26.20
CA ASP A 152 8.97 22.03 -27.28
C ASP A 152 7.84 21.01 -27.47
N VAL A 153 7.02 20.78 -26.46
CA VAL A 153 6.08 19.64 -26.42
C VAL A 153 4.62 20.04 -26.17
N THR A 154 4.36 21.25 -25.68
CA THR A 154 3.00 21.73 -25.45
C THR A 154 2.16 21.66 -26.72
N GLY A 155 1.00 21.00 -26.64
CA GLY A 155 0.08 20.85 -27.78
C GLY A 155 0.53 19.83 -28.83
N ARG A 156 1.63 19.09 -28.61
CA ARG A 156 2.18 18.07 -29.52
C ARG A 156 2.06 16.67 -28.93
N VAL A 157 2.24 15.68 -29.79
CA VAL A 157 2.40 14.28 -29.39
C VAL A 157 3.88 14.02 -29.15
N ILE A 158 4.22 13.65 -27.91
CA ILE A 158 5.57 13.21 -27.58
C ILE A 158 5.76 11.77 -28.06
N VAL A 159 6.90 11.48 -28.68
CA VAL A 159 7.37 10.12 -28.99
C VAL A 159 8.61 9.83 -28.15
N MET A 160 8.49 8.89 -27.20
CA MET A 160 9.58 8.48 -26.31
C MET A 160 9.95 7.01 -26.50
N LEU A 161 11.21 6.68 -26.26
CA LEU A 161 11.67 5.28 -26.23
C LEU A 161 11.23 4.61 -24.94
N GLY A 162 10.65 3.42 -25.08
CA GLY A 162 10.26 2.59 -23.95
C GLY A 162 11.45 1.88 -23.30
N GLU A 163 11.50 1.88 -21.98
CA GLU A 163 12.48 1.17 -21.18
C GLU A 163 11.78 0.52 -19.99
N PRO A 164 11.93 -0.81 -19.81
CA PRO A 164 11.29 -1.51 -18.70
C PRO A 164 11.65 -0.88 -17.32
N GLY A 165 10.66 -0.70 -16.47
CA GLY A 165 10.84 -0.14 -15.12
C GLY A 165 11.00 1.38 -15.05
N VAL A 166 11.46 2.05 -16.11
CA VAL A 166 11.75 3.51 -16.11
C VAL A 166 10.67 4.32 -16.84
N SER A 167 10.07 3.76 -17.87
CA SER A 167 9.10 4.47 -18.72
C SER A 167 7.87 5.05 -17.99
N PRO A 168 7.33 4.45 -16.90
CA PRO A 168 6.21 5.05 -16.19
C PRO A 168 6.55 6.40 -15.58
N GLU A 169 7.71 6.54 -14.93
CA GLU A 169 8.16 7.79 -14.33
C GLU A 169 8.47 8.85 -15.39
N ARG A 170 9.14 8.49 -16.47
CA ARG A 170 9.38 9.41 -17.59
C ARG A 170 8.08 9.96 -18.17
N ARG A 171 7.05 9.11 -18.37
CA ARG A 171 5.74 9.59 -18.85
C ARG A 171 5.10 10.56 -17.88
N ARG A 172 5.15 10.29 -16.55
CA ARG A 172 4.62 11.21 -15.54
C ARG A 172 5.25 12.60 -15.67
N ILE A 173 6.58 12.67 -15.72
CA ILE A 173 7.33 13.93 -15.88
C ILE A 173 6.95 14.63 -17.19
N LEU A 174 6.83 13.88 -18.29
CA LEU A 174 6.50 14.46 -19.59
C LEU A 174 5.06 14.97 -19.68
N PHE A 175 4.09 14.32 -19.00
CA PHE A 175 2.71 14.82 -18.94
C PHE A 175 2.59 16.15 -18.20
N GLU A 176 3.43 16.43 -17.20
CA GLU A 176 3.49 17.73 -16.51
C GLU A 176 3.86 18.89 -17.46
N LYS A 177 4.39 18.60 -18.66
CA LYS A 177 4.77 19.59 -19.70
C LYS A 177 3.67 19.83 -20.76
N ASN A 178 2.43 19.41 -20.45
CA ASN A 178 1.23 19.67 -21.24
C ASN A 178 1.26 19.18 -22.71
N PRO A 179 1.76 17.99 -23.05
CA PRO A 179 1.56 17.40 -24.35
C PRO A 179 0.08 17.02 -24.56
N VAL A 180 -0.36 16.84 -25.80
CA VAL A 180 -1.70 16.31 -26.08
C VAL A 180 -1.78 14.79 -25.95
N ALA A 181 -0.67 14.09 -26.13
CA ALA A 181 -0.51 12.65 -25.89
C ALA A 181 0.97 12.27 -25.82
N ILE A 182 1.22 11.06 -25.29
CA ILE A 182 2.55 10.45 -25.32
C ILE A 182 2.46 9.09 -26.00
N ILE A 183 3.29 8.88 -27.03
CA ILE A 183 3.52 7.58 -27.67
C ILE A 183 4.81 7.00 -27.12
N THR A 184 4.71 5.86 -26.45
CA THR A 184 5.86 5.07 -26.00
C THR A 184 6.20 4.04 -27.06
N VAL A 185 7.42 4.06 -27.56
CA VAL A 185 7.91 3.10 -28.56
C VAL A 185 8.46 1.88 -27.84
N VAL A 186 7.86 0.73 -28.08
CA VAL A 186 8.27 -0.56 -27.53
C VAL A 186 8.96 -1.40 -28.59
N GLU A 187 9.61 -2.48 -28.19
CA GLU A 187 10.47 -3.26 -29.08
C GLU A 187 9.66 -3.90 -30.22
N ASP A 188 8.60 -4.63 -29.90
CA ASP A 188 7.86 -5.47 -30.85
C ASP A 188 6.38 -5.69 -30.46
N ALA A 189 5.69 -6.54 -31.22
CA ALA A 189 4.29 -6.92 -31.00
C ALA A 189 4.08 -7.68 -29.67
N GLU A 190 5.06 -8.44 -29.19
CA GLU A 190 4.98 -9.12 -27.90
C GLU A 190 4.95 -8.12 -26.75
N ALA A 191 5.74 -7.04 -26.84
CA ALA A 191 5.70 -5.93 -25.89
C ALA A 191 4.35 -5.17 -25.92
N ILE A 192 3.71 -5.04 -27.10
CA ILE A 192 2.34 -4.50 -27.22
C ILE A 192 1.33 -5.44 -26.51
N ALA A 193 1.41 -6.75 -26.75
CA ALA A 193 0.52 -7.73 -26.11
C ALA A 193 0.69 -7.74 -24.59
N SER A 194 1.93 -7.68 -24.10
CA SER A 194 2.25 -7.56 -22.68
C SER A 194 1.68 -6.27 -22.07
N THR A 195 1.83 -5.12 -22.76
CA THR A 195 1.26 -3.84 -22.35
C THR A 195 -0.26 -3.90 -22.28
N ARG A 196 -0.91 -4.53 -23.26
CA ARG A 196 -2.35 -4.73 -23.31
C ARG A 196 -2.83 -5.62 -22.15
N SER A 197 -2.15 -6.71 -21.87
CA SER A 197 -2.45 -7.58 -20.74
C SER A 197 -2.33 -6.84 -19.40
N ALA A 198 -1.22 -6.15 -19.19
CA ALA A 198 -0.94 -5.42 -17.94
C ALA A 198 -1.87 -4.22 -17.69
N ARG A 199 -2.48 -3.65 -18.74
CA ARG A 199 -3.35 -2.46 -18.65
C ARG A 199 -4.81 -2.73 -18.97
N GLY A 200 -5.18 -3.95 -19.33
CA GLY A 200 -6.54 -4.32 -19.78
C GLY A 200 -7.56 -4.43 -18.64
N SER A 201 -7.12 -4.59 -17.41
CA SER A 201 -7.98 -4.67 -16.23
C SER A 201 -8.46 -3.28 -15.78
N GLU A 202 -9.54 -3.27 -15.00
CA GLU A 202 -10.02 -2.05 -14.33
C GLU A 202 -8.93 -1.51 -13.37
N ARG A 203 -8.72 -0.21 -13.39
CA ARG A 203 -7.83 0.53 -12.50
C ARG A 203 -8.61 1.57 -11.75
N MET A 204 -8.22 1.83 -10.50
CA MET A 204 -8.80 2.88 -9.68
C MET A 204 -7.76 3.98 -9.44
N LEU A 205 -8.25 5.21 -9.25
CA LEU A 205 -7.48 6.37 -8.83
C LEU A 205 -8.36 7.28 -7.96
N LEU A 206 -7.75 8.16 -7.21
CA LEU A 206 -8.48 9.22 -6.51
C LEU A 206 -9.06 10.21 -7.52
N ALA A 207 -10.29 10.66 -7.28
CA ALA A 207 -10.91 11.67 -8.14
C ALA A 207 -10.13 12.99 -8.19
N SER A 208 -9.39 13.30 -7.11
CA SER A 208 -8.48 14.46 -7.02
C SER A 208 -7.20 14.30 -7.86
N GLU A 209 -6.83 13.08 -8.22
CA GLU A 209 -5.63 12.77 -9.03
C GLU A 209 -5.99 12.52 -10.51
N GLU A 210 -7.25 12.77 -10.90
CA GLU A 210 -7.66 12.57 -12.27
C GLU A 210 -6.89 13.50 -13.21
N THR A 211 -6.17 12.90 -14.14
CA THR A 211 -5.54 13.59 -15.28
C THR A 211 -6.21 13.13 -16.56
N GLN A 212 -6.23 13.98 -17.58
CA GLN A 212 -6.78 13.59 -18.91
C GLN A 212 -5.67 13.06 -19.81
N ASP A 213 -4.87 12.14 -19.31
CA ASP A 213 -3.72 11.60 -20.02
C ASP A 213 -4.17 10.67 -21.18
N LEU A 214 -3.62 10.91 -22.35
CA LEU A 214 -3.73 10.03 -23.50
C LEU A 214 -2.36 9.42 -23.79
N SER A 215 -2.23 8.13 -23.46
CA SER A 215 -1.02 7.35 -23.70
C SER A 215 -1.23 6.36 -24.82
N ALA A 216 -0.32 6.31 -25.79
CA ALA A 216 -0.29 5.28 -26.82
C ALA A 216 1.05 4.52 -26.78
N PHE A 217 1.03 3.32 -27.33
CA PHE A 217 2.20 2.45 -27.48
C PHE A 217 2.24 1.96 -28.91
N THR A 218 3.42 1.92 -29.49
CA THR A 218 3.63 1.35 -30.83
C THR A 218 5.03 0.74 -30.93
N THR A 219 5.25 -0.09 -31.95
CA THR A 219 6.53 -0.79 -32.11
C THR A 219 7.58 0.06 -32.81
N ARG A 220 8.86 -0.29 -32.62
CA ARG A 220 9.99 0.30 -33.35
C ARG A 220 9.84 0.14 -34.87
N GLU A 221 9.40 -1.04 -35.33
CA GLU A 221 9.17 -1.32 -36.75
C GLU A 221 8.11 -0.39 -37.32
N THR A 222 6.97 -0.20 -36.64
CA THR A 222 5.91 0.72 -37.09
C THR A 222 6.43 2.15 -37.30
N LEU A 223 7.24 2.68 -36.39
CA LEU A 223 7.81 4.02 -36.55
C LEU A 223 8.88 4.07 -37.65
N SER A 224 9.71 3.03 -37.75
CA SER A 224 10.69 2.92 -38.83
C SER A 224 10.04 2.98 -40.22
N GLU A 225 8.96 2.21 -40.44
CA GLU A 225 8.19 2.24 -41.68
C GLU A 225 7.49 3.60 -41.91
N THR A 226 6.93 4.19 -40.85
CA THR A 226 6.23 5.47 -40.89
C THR A 226 7.18 6.63 -41.27
N LEU A 227 8.35 6.69 -40.66
CA LEU A 227 9.33 7.76 -40.82
C LEU A 227 10.31 7.51 -41.97
N ARG A 228 10.45 6.33 -42.47
CA ARG A 228 11.50 5.68 -43.27
C ARG A 228 12.65 5.18 -42.41
N PRO A 229 13.18 3.98 -42.69
CA PRO A 229 14.22 3.36 -41.85
C PRO A 229 15.45 4.26 -41.62
N GLU A 230 15.91 4.95 -42.63
CA GLU A 230 17.11 5.80 -42.52
C GLU A 230 16.90 6.97 -41.54
N VAL A 231 15.71 7.59 -41.57
CA VAL A 231 15.37 8.71 -40.67
C VAL A 231 15.24 8.21 -39.23
N TRP A 232 14.64 7.03 -39.07
CA TRP A 232 14.47 6.42 -37.74
C TRP A 232 15.81 6.02 -37.12
N GLU A 233 16.70 5.40 -37.90
CA GLU A 233 18.05 5.05 -37.47
C GLU A 233 18.87 6.27 -37.05
N ASP A 234 18.82 7.36 -37.85
CA ASP A 234 19.48 8.62 -37.54
C ASP A 234 18.97 9.24 -36.24
N LEU A 235 17.65 9.21 -35.99
CA LEU A 235 17.05 9.71 -34.76
C LEU A 235 17.49 8.88 -33.53
N LEU A 236 17.53 7.55 -33.66
CA LEU A 236 18.00 6.67 -32.59
C LEU A 236 19.48 6.97 -32.27
N GLN A 237 20.33 7.08 -33.28
CA GLN A 237 21.74 7.39 -33.07
C GLN A 237 21.93 8.75 -32.41
N GLN A 238 21.21 9.80 -32.85
CA GLN A 238 21.29 11.15 -32.27
C GLN A 238 20.80 11.13 -30.79
N SER A 239 19.83 10.30 -30.46
CA SER A 239 19.30 10.24 -29.10
C SER A 239 20.28 9.65 -28.07
N GLU A 240 21.40 9.05 -28.51
CA GLU A 240 22.48 8.54 -27.66
C GLU A 240 23.56 9.62 -27.38
N ASP A 241 23.55 10.75 -28.13
CA ASP A 241 24.54 11.81 -27.97
C ASP A 241 24.31 12.66 -26.72
N GLU A 242 25.37 13.01 -25.99
CA GLU A 242 25.34 14.02 -24.95
C GLU A 242 24.88 15.36 -25.52
N GLY A 243 23.73 15.87 -25.05
CA GLY A 243 23.15 17.14 -25.51
C GLY A 243 22.13 16.97 -26.62
N PHE A 244 21.60 15.76 -26.80
CA PHE A 244 20.42 15.55 -27.66
C PHE A 244 19.29 16.48 -27.23
N ILE A 245 18.59 17.07 -28.22
CA ILE A 245 17.41 17.93 -27.99
C ILE A 245 16.20 17.34 -28.73
N PRO A 246 14.97 17.60 -28.27
CA PRO A 246 13.76 17.14 -28.95
C PRO A 246 13.73 17.44 -30.46
N GLN A 247 13.38 16.45 -31.28
CA GLN A 247 13.35 16.55 -32.72
C GLN A 247 11.92 16.51 -33.25
N PRO A 248 11.44 17.58 -33.96
CA PRO A 248 10.16 17.54 -34.66
C PRO A 248 10.15 16.46 -35.73
N LEU A 249 9.02 15.77 -35.91
CA LEU A 249 8.84 14.74 -36.93
C LEU A 249 7.94 15.26 -38.06
N ASP A 250 8.29 14.96 -39.31
CA ASP A 250 7.47 15.28 -40.51
C ASP A 250 6.26 14.34 -40.68
N VAL A 251 5.63 13.99 -39.55
CA VAL A 251 4.45 13.12 -39.46
C VAL A 251 3.53 13.65 -38.38
N THR A 252 2.23 13.45 -38.55
CA THR A 252 1.24 13.71 -37.54
C THR A 252 0.61 12.40 -37.04
N ALA A 253 0.13 12.41 -35.82
CA ALA A 253 -0.59 11.29 -35.23
C ALA A 253 -2.06 11.63 -35.02
N SER A 254 -2.93 10.63 -35.25
CA SER A 254 -4.31 10.64 -34.81
C SER A 254 -4.48 9.47 -33.81
N ILE A 255 -4.96 9.76 -32.62
CA ILE A 255 -5.10 8.77 -31.53
C ILE A 255 -6.49 8.88 -30.98
N GLU A 256 -7.18 7.75 -30.87
CA GLU A 256 -8.44 7.63 -30.15
C GLU A 256 -8.34 6.52 -29.13
N ALA A 257 -8.78 6.80 -27.91
CA ALA A 257 -8.95 5.81 -26.87
C ALA A 257 -10.29 6.01 -26.15
N THR A 258 -10.94 4.93 -25.80
CA THR A 258 -12.18 4.96 -25.01
C THR A 258 -12.03 4.06 -23.78
N SER A 259 -12.69 4.44 -22.69
CA SER A 259 -12.73 3.65 -21.44
C SER A 259 -14.15 3.58 -20.89
N ILE A 260 -14.50 2.44 -20.28
CA ILE A 260 -15.61 2.34 -19.36
C ILE A 260 -15.15 3.04 -18.08
N ARG A 261 -15.90 4.07 -17.65
CA ARG A 261 -15.52 4.90 -16.51
C ARG A 261 -16.67 4.96 -15.51
N ARG A 262 -16.36 4.68 -14.25
CA ARG A 262 -17.31 4.70 -13.13
C ARG A 262 -16.73 5.58 -12.00
N GLU A 263 -17.54 6.52 -11.52
CA GLU A 263 -17.26 7.31 -10.32
C GLU A 263 -18.06 6.75 -9.16
N PHE A 264 -17.44 6.61 -8.00
CA PHE A 264 -18.11 6.14 -6.80
C PHE A 264 -17.36 6.58 -5.55
N THR A 265 -18.05 6.50 -4.41
CA THR A 265 -17.44 6.77 -3.10
C THR A 265 -17.24 5.45 -2.37
N SER A 266 -16.01 5.18 -1.99
CA SER A 266 -15.64 4.18 -0.99
C SER A 266 -15.35 4.87 0.34
N TYR A 267 -15.01 4.11 1.39
CA TYR A 267 -14.86 4.68 2.72
C TYR A 267 -13.73 4.03 3.52
N ASN A 268 -12.93 4.86 4.18
CA ASN A 268 -12.15 4.43 5.33
C ASN A 268 -13.07 4.34 6.55
N VAL A 269 -12.79 3.39 7.46
CA VAL A 269 -13.45 3.34 8.79
C VAL A 269 -12.49 3.90 9.82
N ILE A 270 -12.96 4.87 10.64
CA ILE A 270 -12.15 5.49 11.68
C ILE A 270 -12.82 5.33 13.04
N GLY A 271 -12.17 4.58 13.93
CA GLY A 271 -12.54 4.42 15.32
C GLY A 271 -11.61 5.18 16.25
N MET A 272 -12.08 5.59 17.44
CA MET A 272 -11.30 6.32 18.42
C MET A 272 -11.62 5.84 19.84
N LEU A 273 -10.58 5.47 20.57
CA LEU A 273 -10.60 5.26 22.02
C LEU A 273 -9.97 6.50 22.68
N ARG A 274 -10.77 7.22 23.47
CA ARG A 274 -10.35 8.49 24.07
C ARG A 274 -9.31 8.28 25.17
N GLY A 275 -8.20 9.03 25.07
CA GLY A 275 -7.20 9.17 26.12
C GLY A 275 -7.62 10.10 27.25
N GLN A 276 -6.90 10.04 28.38
CA GLN A 276 -7.19 10.85 29.57
C GLN A 276 -6.48 12.20 29.57
N VAL A 277 -5.37 12.35 28.85
CA VAL A 277 -4.57 13.59 28.82
C VAL A 277 -4.85 14.36 27.53
N PRO A 278 -5.62 15.45 27.59
CA PRO A 278 -5.92 16.26 26.40
C PRO A 278 -4.67 16.75 25.71
N GLN A 279 -4.66 16.73 24.38
CA GLN A 279 -3.57 17.25 23.53
C GLN A 279 -2.21 16.53 23.75
N SER A 280 -2.22 15.33 24.29
CA SER A 280 -1.00 14.53 24.46
C SER A 280 -0.54 13.82 23.16
N GLY A 281 -1.31 13.96 22.10
CA GLY A 281 -1.10 13.26 20.83
C GLY A 281 -1.95 11.98 20.72
N ALA A 282 -1.77 11.27 19.62
CA ALA A 282 -2.51 10.05 19.31
C ALA A 282 -1.58 8.93 18.83
N VAL A 283 -1.98 7.69 19.07
CA VAL A 283 -1.43 6.49 18.45
C VAL A 283 -2.43 5.97 17.42
N MET A 284 -1.97 5.55 16.25
CA MET A 284 -2.83 5.06 15.17
C MET A 284 -2.50 3.60 14.82
N LEU A 285 -3.53 2.80 14.63
CA LEU A 285 -3.46 1.43 14.13
C LEU A 285 -4.09 1.42 12.75
N LEU A 286 -3.37 0.88 11.74
CA LEU A 286 -3.82 0.85 10.35
C LEU A 286 -3.91 -0.59 9.84
N ALA A 287 -4.90 -0.85 8.99
CA ALA A 287 -4.95 -2.03 8.11
C ALA A 287 -5.87 -1.72 6.94
N HIS A 288 -5.53 -2.13 5.73
CA HIS A 288 -6.49 -2.03 4.63
C HIS A 288 -7.52 -3.15 4.73
N TRP A 289 -8.77 -2.79 4.42
CA TRP A 289 -9.87 -3.74 4.50
C TRP A 289 -10.24 -4.34 3.15
N ASP A 290 -9.82 -3.69 2.06
CA ASP A 290 -10.14 -4.12 0.70
C ASP A 290 -9.27 -5.28 0.22
N HIS A 291 -9.74 -5.93 -0.85
CA HIS A 291 -8.95 -6.85 -1.65
C HIS A 291 -9.51 -6.87 -3.09
N LEU A 292 -9.10 -7.80 -3.92
CA LEU A 292 -9.27 -7.75 -5.37
C LEU A 292 -10.69 -8.05 -5.86
N GLY A 293 -11.51 -8.74 -5.07
CA GLY A 293 -12.86 -9.14 -5.48
C GLY A 293 -12.85 -10.35 -6.40
N GLU A 294 -13.69 -10.33 -7.45
CA GLU A 294 -13.64 -11.33 -8.49
C GLU A 294 -12.34 -11.23 -9.25
N CYS A 295 -11.58 -12.33 -9.28
CA CYS A 295 -10.27 -12.42 -9.91
C CYS A 295 -10.18 -13.62 -10.86
N GLY A 296 -11.26 -13.92 -11.54
CA GLY A 296 -11.45 -15.11 -12.36
C GLY A 296 -10.25 -15.52 -13.19
N THR A 297 -9.97 -16.81 -13.18
CA THR A 297 -8.91 -17.41 -13.99
C THR A 297 -9.51 -18.07 -15.24
N GLU A 298 -8.65 -18.49 -16.19
CA GLU A 298 -9.10 -19.27 -17.36
C GLU A 298 -9.80 -20.57 -16.95
N ALA A 299 -9.37 -21.17 -15.82
CA ALA A 299 -9.93 -22.42 -15.28
C ALA A 299 -11.21 -22.20 -14.47
N ASP A 300 -11.34 -21.07 -13.79
CA ASP A 300 -12.52 -20.67 -13.02
C ASP A 300 -12.78 -19.16 -13.17
N PRO A 301 -13.61 -18.78 -14.15
CA PRO A 301 -13.95 -17.37 -14.39
C PRO A 301 -14.73 -16.69 -13.25
N ALA A 302 -15.30 -17.46 -12.31
CA ALA A 302 -16.04 -16.96 -11.16
C ALA A 302 -15.23 -17.00 -9.86
N ALA A 303 -13.93 -17.28 -9.93
CA ALA A 303 -13.08 -17.31 -8.75
C ALA A 303 -13.06 -15.96 -8.03
N ILE A 304 -13.12 -16.01 -6.70
CA ILE A 304 -13.04 -14.86 -5.82
C ILE A 304 -11.67 -14.88 -5.14
N CYS A 305 -10.94 -13.78 -5.22
CA CYS A 305 -9.77 -13.55 -4.39
C CYS A 305 -10.25 -13.06 -3.03
N ASN A 306 -10.31 -13.98 -2.07
CA ASN A 306 -10.85 -13.68 -0.74
C ASN A 306 -9.87 -12.94 0.17
N GLY A 307 -8.55 -13.02 -0.10
CA GLY A 307 -7.54 -12.30 0.65
C GLY A 307 -7.58 -12.61 2.14
N ALA A 308 -7.37 -13.88 2.51
CA ALA A 308 -7.40 -14.28 3.91
C ALA A 308 -6.16 -13.81 4.66
N VAL A 309 -5.01 -13.91 4.02
CA VAL A 309 -3.75 -13.37 4.51
C VAL A 309 -3.65 -11.90 4.16
N ASP A 310 -3.94 -11.54 2.92
CA ASP A 310 -3.94 -10.18 2.38
C ASP A 310 -5.38 -9.66 2.16
N ASN A 311 -6.00 -8.84 3.02
CA ASN A 311 -5.49 -8.42 4.34
C ASN A 311 -6.57 -8.65 5.43
N ALA A 312 -7.37 -9.73 5.29
CA ALA A 312 -8.28 -10.07 6.38
C ALA A 312 -7.51 -10.35 7.69
N SER A 313 -6.27 -10.88 7.58
CA SER A 313 -5.41 -11.16 8.73
C SER A 313 -4.98 -9.89 9.46
N GLY A 314 -4.54 -8.86 8.74
CA GLY A 314 -4.15 -7.58 9.32
C GLY A 314 -5.33 -6.87 9.99
N VAL A 315 -6.50 -6.85 9.33
CA VAL A 315 -7.74 -6.33 9.95
C VAL A 315 -8.09 -7.08 11.22
N ALA A 316 -8.00 -8.42 11.22
CA ALA A 316 -8.32 -9.22 12.40
C ALA A 316 -7.36 -8.94 13.57
N VAL A 317 -6.04 -8.83 13.30
CA VAL A 317 -5.04 -8.48 14.32
C VAL A 317 -5.28 -7.08 14.85
N MET A 318 -5.55 -6.10 14.01
CA MET A 318 -5.89 -4.73 14.40
C MET A 318 -7.14 -4.69 15.30
N LEU A 319 -8.19 -5.41 14.95
CA LEU A 319 -9.43 -5.48 15.75
C LEU A 319 -9.22 -6.18 17.09
N GLU A 320 -8.45 -7.27 17.14
CA GLU A 320 -8.14 -7.95 18.39
C GLU A 320 -7.27 -7.07 19.30
N LEU A 321 -6.28 -6.38 18.72
CA LEU A 321 -5.49 -5.39 19.45
C LEU A 321 -6.37 -4.28 20.02
N ALA A 322 -7.31 -3.75 19.23
CA ALA A 322 -8.27 -2.74 19.69
C ALA A 322 -9.12 -3.22 20.86
N ARG A 323 -9.63 -4.47 20.83
CA ARG A 323 -10.38 -5.08 21.96
C ARG A 323 -9.53 -5.16 23.22
N ARG A 324 -8.30 -5.63 23.11
CA ARG A 324 -7.37 -5.78 24.24
C ARG A 324 -6.96 -4.44 24.83
N LEU A 325 -6.69 -3.45 23.99
CA LEU A 325 -6.37 -2.09 24.42
C LEU A 325 -7.56 -1.43 25.14
N ALA A 326 -8.77 -1.57 24.62
CA ALA A 326 -9.95 -1.03 25.29
C ALA A 326 -10.23 -1.70 26.65
N ALA A 327 -9.96 -3.00 26.78
CA ALA A 327 -10.12 -3.73 28.04
C ALA A 327 -9.04 -3.40 29.08
N SER A 328 -7.83 -3.01 28.66
CA SER A 328 -6.68 -2.75 29.53
C SER A 328 -6.42 -1.27 29.83
N GLY A 329 -7.16 -0.35 29.20
CA GLY A 329 -7.05 1.10 29.49
C GLY A 329 -7.34 1.48 30.94
N PRO A 330 -7.24 2.76 31.28
CA PRO A 330 -7.12 3.92 30.40
C PRO A 330 -5.69 4.25 29.96
N TYR A 331 -5.56 4.99 28.85
CA TYR A 331 -4.29 5.49 28.32
C TYR A 331 -4.24 7.02 28.41
N ASP A 332 -3.04 7.61 28.32
CA ASP A 332 -2.89 9.07 28.29
C ASP A 332 -3.33 9.62 26.92
N ARG A 333 -2.86 9.00 25.84
CA ARG A 333 -3.12 9.42 24.45
C ARG A 333 -4.38 8.79 23.88
N ASP A 334 -4.99 9.47 22.94
CA ASP A 334 -6.05 8.89 22.11
C ASP A 334 -5.46 7.73 21.26
N ILE A 335 -6.25 6.65 21.06
CA ILE A 335 -5.90 5.56 20.17
C ILE A 335 -6.90 5.55 19.02
N TYR A 336 -6.41 5.70 17.80
CA TYR A 336 -7.21 5.64 16.59
C TYR A 336 -7.01 4.31 15.88
N VAL A 337 -8.08 3.83 15.28
CA VAL A 337 -8.08 2.72 14.32
C VAL A 337 -8.49 3.29 12.98
N LEU A 338 -7.70 3.07 11.95
CA LEU A 338 -7.93 3.48 10.57
C LEU A 338 -7.93 2.23 9.67
N ALA A 339 -9.11 1.75 9.29
CA ALA A 339 -9.23 0.72 8.28
C ALA A 339 -9.39 1.38 6.90
N THR A 340 -8.39 1.25 6.05
CA THR A 340 -8.27 1.95 4.77
C THR A 340 -8.91 1.20 3.62
N SER A 341 -9.38 1.95 2.63
CA SER A 341 -9.95 1.45 1.37
C SER A 341 -8.95 1.55 0.23
N ALA A 342 -9.10 0.68 -0.77
CA ALA A 342 -8.41 0.75 -2.04
C ALA A 342 -6.86 0.85 -1.90
N GLU A 343 -6.30 0.12 -0.96
CA GLU A 343 -4.85 -0.07 -0.82
C GLU A 343 -4.29 -0.75 -2.06
N GLU A 344 -4.96 -1.81 -2.51
CA GLU A 344 -4.65 -2.63 -3.68
C GLU A 344 -4.58 -1.84 -5.01
N ALA A 345 -5.21 -0.67 -5.02
CA ALA A 345 -5.16 0.25 -6.14
C ALA A 345 -4.05 1.32 -6.01
N GLY A 346 -3.20 1.24 -5.00
CA GLY A 346 -2.07 2.11 -4.76
C GLY A 346 -2.24 3.06 -3.57
N LEU A 347 -2.63 2.52 -2.41
CA LEU A 347 -2.75 3.22 -1.12
C LEU A 347 -3.79 4.35 -1.13
N LEU A 348 -4.86 4.23 -1.95
CA LEU A 348 -5.75 5.37 -2.23
C LEU A 348 -6.50 5.84 -0.97
N GLY A 349 -6.92 4.94 -0.09
CA GLY A 349 -7.57 5.30 1.16
C GLY A 349 -6.64 6.02 2.13
N ALA A 350 -5.40 5.57 2.25
CA ALA A 350 -4.38 6.25 3.08
C ALA A 350 -4.03 7.63 2.50
N LYS A 351 -3.87 7.76 1.18
CA LYS A 351 -3.68 9.05 0.50
C LYS A 351 -4.85 10.01 0.71
N ALA A 352 -6.08 9.51 0.60
CA ALA A 352 -7.28 10.31 0.89
C ALA A 352 -7.31 10.78 2.35
N PHE A 353 -6.91 9.90 3.30
CA PHE A 353 -6.83 10.26 4.72
C PHE A 353 -5.79 11.34 4.98
N VAL A 354 -4.60 11.27 4.40
CA VAL A 354 -3.58 12.32 4.62
C VAL A 354 -3.93 13.64 3.94
N ALA A 355 -4.68 13.60 2.84
CA ALA A 355 -5.19 14.82 2.17
C ALA A 355 -6.29 15.53 2.97
N GLU A 356 -7.18 14.76 3.62
CA GLU A 356 -8.28 15.27 4.46
C GLU A 356 -8.32 14.52 5.80
N PRO A 357 -7.35 14.76 6.71
CA PRO A 357 -7.21 13.96 7.90
C PRO A 357 -8.29 14.27 8.95
N ALA A 358 -8.83 13.24 9.58
CA ALA A 358 -9.79 13.36 10.67
C ALA A 358 -9.19 13.97 11.96
N ILE A 359 -7.86 13.91 12.10
CA ILE A 359 -7.08 14.48 13.19
C ILE A 359 -5.85 15.19 12.61
N PRO A 360 -5.30 16.22 13.25
CA PRO A 360 -4.04 16.83 12.82
C PRO A 360 -2.93 15.78 12.72
N LEU A 361 -2.29 15.66 11.57
CA LEU A 361 -1.25 14.63 11.34
C LEU A 361 -0.06 14.79 12.29
N ASP A 362 0.32 16.01 12.64
CA ASP A 362 1.37 16.34 13.61
C ASP A 362 1.04 15.91 15.05
N SER A 363 -0.23 15.60 15.33
CA SER A 363 -0.64 15.04 16.62
C SER A 363 -0.43 13.51 16.70
N VAL A 364 -0.20 12.82 15.59
CA VAL A 364 0.03 11.37 15.57
C VAL A 364 1.48 11.10 15.92
N VAL A 365 1.72 10.57 17.12
CA VAL A 365 3.06 10.29 17.63
C VAL A 365 3.62 8.93 17.17
N ALA A 366 2.74 8.01 16.78
CA ALA A 366 3.10 6.71 16.22
C ALA A 366 1.93 6.14 15.41
N ALA A 367 2.24 5.49 14.31
CA ALA A 367 1.30 4.72 13.50
C ALA A 367 1.88 3.32 13.25
N PHE A 368 1.05 2.29 13.44
CA PHE A 368 1.41 0.88 13.25
C PHE A 368 0.51 0.27 12.19
N ASN A 369 1.09 -0.16 11.08
CA ASN A 369 0.37 -0.82 9.99
C ASN A 369 0.37 -2.34 10.17
N PHE A 370 -0.76 -2.98 9.85
CA PHE A 370 -0.94 -4.43 9.89
C PHE A 370 -1.33 -4.90 8.49
N ASP A 371 -0.44 -5.63 7.87
CA ASP A 371 -0.60 -6.10 6.51
C ASP A 371 0.08 -7.45 6.33
N THR A 372 -0.63 -8.40 5.72
CA THR A 372 -0.08 -9.74 5.38
C THR A 372 0.60 -10.44 6.58
N VAL A 373 -0.04 -10.44 7.76
CA VAL A 373 0.63 -10.83 9.02
C VAL A 373 0.58 -12.33 9.34
N ALA A 374 -0.25 -13.13 8.67
CA ALA A 374 -0.57 -14.50 9.08
C ALA A 374 0.10 -15.58 8.20
N VAL A 375 1.43 -15.52 8.05
CA VAL A 375 2.22 -16.51 7.26
C VAL A 375 3.40 -17.11 8.02
N ALA A 376 3.77 -16.56 9.17
CA ALA A 376 4.95 -16.99 9.91
C ALA A 376 4.58 -17.88 11.10
N PRO A 377 5.35 -18.95 11.41
CA PRO A 377 5.16 -19.70 12.64
C PRO A 377 5.55 -18.89 13.88
N ALA A 378 5.05 -19.31 15.03
CA ALA A 378 5.39 -18.71 16.32
C ALA A 378 6.92 -18.74 16.56
N GLY A 379 7.44 -17.66 17.16
CA GLY A 379 8.86 -17.50 17.47
C GLY A 379 9.72 -17.08 16.30
N SER A 380 9.14 -16.75 15.14
CA SER A 380 9.88 -16.16 14.01
C SER A 380 10.47 -14.80 14.37
N ALA A 381 11.56 -14.41 13.73
CA ALA A 381 12.14 -13.07 13.85
C ALA A 381 11.11 -11.99 13.41
N VAL A 382 11.31 -10.75 13.81
CA VAL A 382 10.43 -9.62 13.46
C VAL A 382 11.00 -8.86 12.28
N GLY A 383 10.28 -8.78 11.17
CA GLY A 383 10.57 -7.84 10.11
C GLY A 383 10.21 -6.42 10.54
N PHE A 384 11.14 -5.49 10.35
CA PHE A 384 10.93 -4.09 10.70
C PHE A 384 10.92 -3.23 9.43
N VAL A 385 9.73 -3.04 8.86
CA VAL A 385 9.52 -2.19 7.70
C VAL A 385 9.48 -0.72 8.14
N GLY A 386 10.36 0.10 7.57
CA GLY A 386 10.52 1.52 7.94
C GLY A 386 11.56 1.77 9.03
N GLU A 387 12.42 0.80 9.32
CA GLU A 387 13.54 0.94 10.26
C GLU A 387 14.50 2.07 9.84
N GLY A 388 14.85 2.95 10.78
CA GLY A 388 15.74 4.09 10.56
C GLY A 388 15.03 5.34 10.00
N ARG A 389 13.70 5.30 9.84
CA ARG A 389 12.92 6.41 9.28
C ARG A 389 12.13 7.20 10.31
N THR A 390 12.00 6.69 11.52
CA THR A 390 11.16 7.30 12.55
C THR A 390 11.85 7.33 13.93
N PRO A 391 11.43 8.21 14.83
CA PRO A 391 11.91 8.21 16.21
C PRO A 391 11.47 7.00 17.03
N LEU A 392 10.62 6.12 16.47
CA LEU A 392 10.13 4.91 17.13
C LEU A 392 11.19 3.81 17.24
N ASP A 393 12.24 3.84 16.46
CA ASP A 393 13.27 2.82 16.38
C ASP A 393 13.80 2.39 17.75
N THR A 394 14.07 3.35 18.64
CA THR A 394 14.63 3.06 19.97
C THR A 394 13.68 2.23 20.80
N ILE A 395 12.43 2.67 20.94
CA ILE A 395 11.43 1.97 21.76
C ILE A 395 11.03 0.61 21.17
N ILE A 396 11.00 0.50 19.82
CA ILE A 396 10.73 -0.76 19.12
C ILE A 396 11.83 -1.77 19.43
N ARG A 397 13.10 -1.39 19.28
CA ARG A 397 14.23 -2.27 19.57
C ARG A 397 14.30 -2.69 21.03
N GLU A 398 13.98 -1.79 21.96
CA GLU A 398 13.86 -2.10 23.38
C GLU A 398 12.81 -3.18 23.63
N VAL A 399 11.60 -3.01 23.09
CA VAL A 399 10.50 -3.97 23.28
C VAL A 399 10.82 -5.33 22.65
N ILE A 400 11.38 -5.36 21.42
CA ILE A 400 11.83 -6.59 20.77
C ILE A 400 12.89 -7.32 21.62
N SER A 401 13.87 -6.59 22.13
CA SER A 401 14.94 -7.15 22.97
C SER A 401 14.42 -7.66 24.30
N GLU A 402 13.55 -6.92 24.96
CA GLU A 402 12.91 -7.33 26.22
C GLU A 402 12.03 -8.57 26.02
N GLY A 403 11.41 -8.71 24.84
CA GLY A 403 10.64 -9.89 24.42
C GLY A 403 11.50 -11.10 24.09
N ALA A 404 12.83 -10.99 24.18
CA ALA A 404 13.78 -12.01 23.73
C ALA A 404 13.53 -12.46 22.27
N ARG A 405 13.10 -11.50 21.41
CA ARG A 405 12.89 -11.72 19.99
C ARG A 405 14.07 -11.16 19.17
N GLU A 406 14.21 -11.64 17.98
CA GLU A 406 15.24 -11.21 17.03
C GLU A 406 14.64 -10.37 15.92
N LEU A 407 15.42 -9.45 15.36
CA LEU A 407 15.07 -8.75 14.11
C LEU A 407 15.40 -9.66 12.93
N GLY A 408 14.55 -9.60 11.91
CA GLY A 408 14.75 -10.28 10.64
C GLY A 408 15.73 -9.59 9.71
N ASP A 409 15.66 -9.96 8.44
CA ASP A 409 16.46 -9.38 7.37
C ASP A 409 15.99 -7.95 7.07
N ARG A 410 16.85 -6.98 7.34
CA ARG A 410 16.55 -5.56 7.17
C ARG A 410 16.36 -5.18 5.71
N GLU A 411 17.20 -5.68 4.80
CA GLU A 411 17.14 -5.33 3.38
C GLU A 411 15.86 -5.87 2.76
N PHE A 412 15.48 -7.09 3.11
CA PHE A 412 14.22 -7.67 2.72
C PHE A 412 13.03 -6.85 3.23
N ALA A 413 12.97 -6.53 4.52
CA ALA A 413 11.89 -5.74 5.10
C ALA A 413 11.79 -4.33 4.46
N GLU A 414 12.93 -3.66 4.21
CA GLU A 414 12.99 -2.33 3.60
C GLU A 414 12.38 -2.29 2.20
N SER A 415 12.43 -3.39 1.44
CA SER A 415 11.85 -3.48 0.10
C SER A 415 10.32 -3.29 0.06
N PHE A 416 9.64 -3.40 1.21
CA PHE A 416 8.18 -3.25 1.34
C PHE A 416 7.73 -1.89 1.86
N VAL A 417 8.66 -0.98 2.20
CA VAL A 417 8.30 0.30 2.85
C VAL A 417 7.30 1.14 2.05
N GLN A 418 7.39 1.12 0.72
CA GLN A 418 6.52 1.89 -0.18
C GLN A 418 5.26 1.12 -0.63
N ARG A 419 5.06 -0.10 -0.17
CA ARG A 419 4.01 -1.02 -0.61
C ARG A 419 2.95 -1.25 0.46
N GLN A 420 2.77 -0.32 1.37
CA GLN A 420 1.83 -0.41 2.49
C GLN A 420 1.35 0.98 2.92
N ASP A 421 0.17 1.08 3.50
CA ASP A 421 -0.53 2.33 3.82
C ASP A 421 0.25 3.31 4.70
N GLY A 422 1.08 2.81 5.60
CA GLY A 422 1.94 3.66 6.44
C GLY A 422 2.92 4.51 5.64
N TRP A 423 3.18 4.18 4.38
CA TRP A 423 4.00 5.00 3.49
C TRP A 423 3.37 6.36 3.23
N ALA A 424 2.06 6.43 2.99
CA ALA A 424 1.36 7.70 2.80
C ALA A 424 1.51 8.62 4.02
N LEU A 425 1.48 8.06 5.23
CA LEU A 425 1.68 8.80 6.47
C LEU A 425 3.15 9.25 6.63
N LEU A 426 4.11 8.38 6.30
CA LEU A 426 5.54 8.71 6.35
C LEU A 426 5.91 9.89 5.45
N GLN A 427 5.29 9.99 4.26
CA GLN A 427 5.50 11.11 3.33
C GLN A 427 5.08 12.46 3.94
N GLU A 428 4.10 12.45 4.83
CA GLU A 428 3.61 13.62 5.57
C GLU A 428 4.29 13.81 6.94
N GLY A 429 5.37 13.06 7.20
CA GLY A 429 6.16 13.20 8.42
C GLY A 429 5.56 12.51 9.65
N VAL A 430 4.49 11.73 9.50
CA VAL A 430 3.92 10.92 10.58
C VAL A 430 4.81 9.71 10.84
N PRO A 431 5.26 9.46 12.10
CA PRO A 431 6.05 8.28 12.42
C PRO A 431 5.23 6.99 12.21
N SER A 432 5.40 6.33 11.08
CA SER A 432 4.68 5.11 10.72
C SER A 432 5.64 3.95 10.45
N VAL A 433 5.30 2.76 10.96
CA VAL A 433 6.07 1.53 10.80
C VAL A 433 5.15 0.33 10.63
N MET A 434 5.67 -0.74 10.04
CA MET A 434 5.04 -2.06 10.03
C MET A 434 6.01 -3.07 10.62
N LEU A 435 5.55 -3.78 11.65
CA LEU A 435 6.32 -4.81 12.34
C LEU A 435 5.57 -6.12 12.21
N SER A 436 6.17 -7.10 11.54
CA SER A 436 5.55 -8.42 11.43
C SER A 436 6.59 -9.51 11.23
N THR A 437 6.33 -10.66 11.83
CA THR A 437 7.09 -11.88 11.62
C THR A 437 7.06 -12.35 10.17
N ALA A 438 6.00 -12.04 9.43
CA ALA A 438 5.86 -12.35 8.01
C ALA A 438 7.00 -11.74 7.16
N PHE A 439 7.38 -10.51 7.45
CA PHE A 439 8.42 -9.76 6.72
C PHE A 439 9.84 -9.98 7.26
N SER A 440 10.05 -11.03 8.03
CA SER A 440 11.35 -11.33 8.62
C SER A 440 12.40 -11.77 7.61
N SER A 441 12.00 -12.40 6.51
CA SER A 441 12.92 -12.86 5.45
C SER A 441 12.15 -13.36 4.22
N GLU A 442 12.85 -13.46 3.08
CA GLU A 442 12.33 -14.07 1.85
C GLU A 442 11.95 -15.55 2.06
N ILE A 443 12.63 -16.26 2.96
CA ILE A 443 12.31 -17.68 3.25
C ILE A 443 10.90 -17.80 3.86
N VAL A 444 10.49 -16.83 4.69
CA VAL A 444 9.17 -16.83 5.34
C VAL A 444 8.08 -16.36 4.38
N LEU A 445 8.24 -15.19 3.76
CA LEU A 445 7.20 -14.56 2.96
C LEU A 445 7.19 -15.02 1.50
N GLY A 446 8.34 -15.36 0.93
CA GLY A 446 8.50 -15.69 -0.49
C GLY A 446 7.58 -16.78 -1.01
N PRO A 447 7.37 -17.91 -0.29
CA PRO A 447 6.42 -18.94 -0.70
C PRO A 447 4.98 -18.43 -0.88
N TYR A 448 4.50 -17.59 0.04
CA TYR A 448 3.19 -16.95 -0.07
C TYR A 448 3.12 -16.00 -1.27
N LEU A 449 4.09 -15.10 -1.41
CA LEU A 449 4.16 -14.16 -2.54
C LEU A 449 4.18 -14.84 -3.91
N SER A 450 4.79 -16.03 -4.00
CA SER A 450 4.96 -16.75 -5.26
C SER A 450 3.75 -17.61 -5.65
N ASN A 451 2.93 -18.03 -4.68
CA ASN A 451 1.92 -19.06 -4.93
C ASN A 451 0.47 -18.59 -4.66
N ASP A 452 0.28 -17.74 -3.65
CA ASP A 452 -1.05 -17.46 -3.13
C ASP A 452 -1.42 -15.95 -3.22
N TYR A 453 -0.43 -15.05 -3.10
CA TYR A 453 -0.60 -13.60 -3.11
C TYR A 453 -1.34 -13.11 -4.35
N HIS A 454 -2.38 -12.31 -4.16
CA HIS A 454 -3.28 -11.80 -5.20
C HIS A 454 -3.95 -12.89 -6.05
N GLY A 455 -4.06 -14.10 -5.49
CA GLY A 455 -4.69 -15.24 -6.15
C GLY A 455 -5.91 -15.79 -5.39
N PRO A 456 -6.74 -16.60 -6.06
CA PRO A 456 -7.89 -17.23 -5.42
C PRO A 456 -7.50 -18.29 -4.38
N THR A 457 -6.22 -18.63 -4.31
CA THR A 457 -5.65 -19.56 -3.32
C THR A 457 -5.33 -18.90 -1.99
N ASP A 458 -5.35 -17.55 -1.88
CA ASP A 458 -5.26 -16.86 -0.59
C ASP A 458 -6.58 -17.01 0.19
N SER A 459 -6.69 -18.12 0.89
CA SER A 459 -7.88 -18.59 1.58
C SER A 459 -7.57 -18.98 3.04
N ILE A 460 -8.61 -19.21 3.83
CA ILE A 460 -8.51 -19.45 5.28
C ILE A 460 -7.59 -20.62 5.66
N ASP A 461 -7.41 -21.60 4.80
CA ASP A 461 -6.52 -22.75 5.00
C ASP A 461 -5.03 -22.41 4.82
N LYS A 462 -4.69 -21.23 4.34
CA LYS A 462 -3.31 -20.73 4.22
C LYS A 462 -2.84 -19.93 5.44
N VAL A 463 -3.76 -19.60 6.33
CA VAL A 463 -3.50 -18.75 7.49
C VAL A 463 -2.66 -19.48 8.53
N GLU A 464 -1.49 -18.94 8.88
CA GLU A 464 -0.63 -19.37 9.99
C GLU A 464 -0.61 -18.27 11.05
N LEU A 465 -1.26 -18.54 12.19
CA LEU A 465 -1.45 -17.53 13.26
C LEU A 465 -0.32 -17.45 14.29
N GLY A 466 0.64 -18.37 14.23
CA GLY A 466 1.71 -18.42 15.23
C GLY A 466 2.45 -17.10 15.39
N GLY A 467 2.96 -16.58 14.27
CA GLY A 467 3.65 -15.29 14.20
C GLY A 467 2.71 -14.10 14.38
N ALA A 468 1.50 -14.15 13.81
CA ALA A 468 0.51 -13.07 13.95
C ALA A 468 0.11 -12.81 15.43
N ILE A 469 0.00 -13.86 16.24
CA ILE A 469 -0.25 -13.71 17.70
C ILE A 469 0.97 -13.09 18.38
N ASP A 470 2.18 -13.48 17.99
CA ASP A 470 3.40 -12.89 18.53
C ASP A 470 3.53 -11.40 18.15
N ASP A 471 3.12 -11.03 16.94
CA ASP A 471 3.07 -9.64 16.45
C ASP A 471 1.99 -8.83 17.19
N LEU A 472 0.81 -9.42 17.44
CA LEU A 472 -0.24 -8.81 18.26
C LEU A 472 0.28 -8.41 19.65
N LEU A 473 0.95 -9.35 20.34
CA LEU A 473 1.49 -9.11 21.68
C LEU A 473 2.62 -8.08 21.69
N LEU A 474 3.46 -8.06 20.67
CA LEU A 474 4.48 -7.04 20.47
C LEU A 474 3.85 -5.64 20.34
N HIS A 475 2.82 -5.52 19.50
CA HIS A 475 2.13 -4.24 19.32
C HIS A 475 1.33 -3.82 20.54
N GLU A 476 0.74 -4.76 21.29
CA GLU A 476 0.07 -4.43 22.54
C GLU A 476 1.03 -3.73 23.51
N GLU A 477 2.23 -4.25 23.67
CA GLU A 477 3.25 -3.64 24.55
C GLU A 477 3.77 -2.30 23.97
N LEU A 478 4.00 -2.22 22.67
CA LEU A 478 4.42 -0.97 22.01
C LEU A 478 3.39 0.13 22.19
N VAL A 479 2.12 -0.16 21.88
CA VAL A 479 1.03 0.82 22.04
C VAL A 479 0.88 1.25 23.49
N ARG A 480 0.95 0.34 24.44
CA ARG A 480 0.91 0.68 25.89
C ARG A 480 2.00 1.68 26.28
N ARG A 481 3.23 1.50 25.78
CA ARG A 481 4.35 2.41 26.07
C ARG A 481 4.21 3.75 25.37
N VAL A 482 3.87 3.72 24.06
CA VAL A 482 3.74 4.93 23.27
C VAL A 482 2.52 5.74 23.67
N ALA A 483 1.42 5.09 24.05
CA ALA A 483 0.22 5.78 24.55
C ALA A 483 0.36 6.35 25.97
N ASN A 484 1.46 6.10 26.68
CA ASN A 484 1.78 6.64 27.97
C ASN A 484 2.82 7.76 27.87
N THR A 485 2.45 8.98 28.26
CA THR A 485 3.28 10.19 28.15
C THR A 485 4.53 10.18 29.02
N ALA A 486 4.55 9.40 30.11
CA ALA A 486 5.72 9.25 30.95
C ALA A 486 6.77 8.30 30.34
N THR A 487 6.33 7.29 29.59
CA THR A 487 7.20 6.30 28.93
C THR A 487 7.70 6.81 27.60
N TYR A 488 6.84 7.47 26.84
CA TYR A 488 7.13 8.05 25.55
C TYR A 488 6.67 9.52 25.54
N PRO A 489 7.47 10.46 26.06
CA PRO A 489 7.14 11.87 26.02
C PRO A 489 7.05 12.32 24.55
N ALA A 490 6.03 13.11 24.20
CA ALA A 490 5.97 13.73 22.88
C ALA A 490 7.24 14.57 22.69
N THR A 491 8.00 14.28 21.68
CA THR A 491 9.07 15.18 21.23
C THR A 491 8.36 16.40 20.68
N GLY A 492 8.38 17.50 21.43
CA GLY A 492 7.85 18.77 20.94
C GLY A 492 8.47 19.07 19.59
N GLY A 493 7.61 19.34 18.59
CA GLY A 493 8.03 19.73 17.26
C GLY A 493 8.71 21.09 17.24
#